data_3af6f144a0c3f6bfc7c53c6128f1de85
#
_entry.id   3af6f144a0c3f6bfc7c53c6128f1de85
#
_cell.length_a   1.000
_cell.length_b   1.000
_cell.length_c   1.000
_cell.angle_alpha   90.00
_cell.angle_beta   90.00
_cell.angle_gamma   90.00
#
_symmetry.space_group_name_H-M   'P 1'
#
loop_
_entity.id
_entity.type
_entity.pdbx_description
1 polymer ?
#
loop_
_entity_poly.entity_id
_entity_poly.type
_entity_poly.pdbx_seq_one_letter_code
_entity_poly.pdbx_strand_id
1 'polypeptide(L)'
;MERTEIVSLYKNTPADGTVVTVCGWAKNIRDSKNIGFIALSDGGCFKTLQVVLEAGKLANYDEVVHTGLYSSLRVVGRIVLTPQAKQPFELNADSVEILGDCPADEYPLQKKKMSMEYLRTMPTLRPRTNTFNAAFRVRSVAAYAIHKFFQENGFVYAHSPLLTASDCEGAGEMFRVTTLDLDNVPKNEDGTVDYTKDFFEKPVNLTVSGQLEAEAMAMAFGKVYTFGPTFRAEKSFTTRHAAEFWMIEPEMAFCDLNGYMDTAEAMTKYVIRYVLDNRSEERRVGKECRSR
;
A
#
# COMPACT_ATOMS: atom_id res chain seq x y z
N MET A 1 9.35 10.99 20.65
CA MET A 1 9.78 9.78 21.36
C MET A 1 10.88 9.15 20.52
N GLU A 2 12.08 9.08 21.03
CA GLU A 2 13.21 8.45 20.33
C GLU A 2 13.02 6.93 20.32
N ARG A 3 13.05 6.33 19.11
CA ARG A 3 12.87 4.89 18.93
C ARG A 3 13.76 4.39 17.80
N THR A 4 14.20 3.13 17.89
CA THR A 4 14.94 2.44 16.85
C THR A 4 13.96 1.70 15.93
N GLU A 5 14.08 1.90 14.62
CA GLU A 5 13.28 1.17 13.63
C GLU A 5 13.77 -0.27 13.45
N ILE A 6 12.85 -1.22 13.37
CA ILE A 6 13.20 -2.65 13.17
C ILE A 6 13.96 -2.86 11.87
N VAL A 7 13.63 -2.13 10.81
CA VAL A 7 14.34 -2.20 9.54
C VAL A 7 15.81 -1.80 9.65
N SER A 8 16.12 -0.81 10.50
CA SER A 8 17.51 -0.36 10.71
C SER A 8 18.33 -1.41 11.46
N LEU A 9 17.74 -2.12 12.42
CA LEU A 9 18.37 -3.24 13.12
C LEU A 9 18.75 -4.39 12.16
N TYR A 10 17.90 -4.68 11.17
CA TYR A 10 18.18 -5.70 10.16
C TYR A 10 19.17 -5.27 9.09
N LYS A 11 19.28 -3.97 8.79
CA LYS A 11 20.28 -3.43 7.86
C LYS A 11 21.66 -3.33 8.48
N ASN A 12 21.72 -2.89 9.73
CA ASN A 12 22.95 -2.66 10.48
C ASN A 12 22.79 -3.34 11.85
N THR A 13 23.03 -4.65 11.91
CA THR A 13 22.88 -5.41 13.15
C THR A 13 23.76 -4.80 14.25
N PRO A 14 23.18 -4.34 15.38
CA PRO A 14 23.94 -3.77 16.47
C PRO A 14 24.86 -4.80 17.15
N ALA A 15 25.84 -4.32 17.92
CA ALA A 15 26.67 -5.19 18.76
C ALA A 15 25.81 -5.88 19.84
N ASP A 16 26.27 -7.05 20.28
CA ASP A 16 25.68 -7.77 21.40
C ASP A 16 25.60 -6.88 22.64
N GLY A 17 24.51 -6.96 23.39
CA GLY A 17 24.26 -6.14 24.59
C GLY A 17 23.82 -4.68 24.30
N THR A 18 23.74 -4.22 23.06
CA THR A 18 23.27 -2.87 22.73
C THR A 18 21.85 -2.66 23.23
N VAL A 19 21.62 -1.59 24.00
CA VAL A 19 20.29 -1.22 24.48
C VAL A 19 19.55 -0.43 23.40
N VAL A 20 18.32 -0.85 23.08
CA VAL A 20 17.47 -0.19 22.11
C VAL A 20 16.06 -0.02 22.67
N THR A 21 15.37 1.01 22.18
CA THR A 21 13.92 1.21 22.39
C THR A 21 13.20 0.98 21.07
N VAL A 22 12.25 0.04 21.05
CA VAL A 22 11.43 -0.27 19.87
C VAL A 22 9.96 -0.12 20.23
N CYS A 23 9.19 0.52 19.33
CA CYS A 23 7.73 0.56 19.43
C CYS A 23 7.12 -0.22 18.27
N GLY A 24 6.05 -0.97 18.51
CA GLY A 24 5.41 -1.76 17.47
C GLY A 24 4.16 -2.49 17.96
N TRP A 25 3.61 -3.30 17.06
CA TRP A 25 2.43 -4.12 17.33
C TRP A 25 2.79 -5.58 17.51
N ALA A 26 2.18 -6.23 18.50
CA ALA A 26 2.36 -7.66 18.79
C ALA A 26 1.67 -8.52 17.71
N LYS A 27 2.42 -9.03 16.73
CA LYS A 27 1.89 -9.91 15.66
C LYS A 27 1.65 -11.34 16.13
N ASN A 28 2.39 -11.77 17.13
CA ASN A 28 2.27 -13.07 17.78
C ASN A 28 2.79 -12.97 19.21
N ILE A 29 2.12 -13.65 20.12
CA ILE A 29 2.53 -13.77 21.53
C ILE A 29 2.49 -15.25 21.87
N ARG A 30 3.53 -15.73 22.57
CA ARG A 30 3.63 -17.09 23.10
C ARG A 30 4.15 -17.00 24.51
N ASP A 31 3.46 -17.64 25.42
CA ASP A 31 3.89 -17.83 26.81
C ASP A 31 4.38 -19.28 27.02
N SER A 32 5.49 -19.43 27.72
CA SER A 32 6.07 -20.72 28.14
C SER A 32 6.34 -20.71 29.65
N LYS A 33 5.41 -20.21 30.43
CA LYS A 33 5.41 -20.09 31.92
C LYS A 33 6.43 -19.08 32.47
N ASN A 34 7.71 -19.25 32.18
CA ASN A 34 8.80 -18.40 32.73
C ASN A 34 9.40 -17.50 31.66
N ILE A 35 9.17 -17.81 30.37
CA ILE A 35 9.71 -17.08 29.23
C ILE A 35 8.60 -16.84 28.22
N GLY A 36 8.34 -15.58 27.89
CA GLY A 36 7.42 -15.17 26.86
C GLY A 36 8.15 -14.73 25.58
N PHE A 37 7.48 -14.81 24.45
CA PHE A 37 7.99 -14.37 23.16
C PHE A 37 6.96 -13.53 22.44
N ILE A 38 7.37 -12.34 22.00
CA ILE A 38 6.53 -11.48 21.14
C ILE A 38 7.21 -11.31 19.79
N ALA A 39 6.47 -11.58 18.71
CA ALA A 39 6.87 -11.14 17.38
C ALA A 39 6.38 -9.70 17.17
N LEU A 40 7.26 -8.72 17.38
CA LEU A 40 6.96 -7.29 17.31
C LEU A 40 7.20 -6.77 15.89
N SER A 41 6.27 -5.97 15.37
CA SER A 41 6.38 -5.31 14.07
C SER A 41 6.10 -3.82 14.21
N ASP A 42 6.99 -2.98 13.71
CA ASP A 42 6.80 -1.53 13.62
C ASP A 42 6.21 -1.08 12.26
N GLY A 43 5.93 -2.04 11.39
CA GLY A 43 5.45 -1.76 10.03
C GLY A 43 6.55 -1.30 9.06
N GLY A 44 7.78 -1.06 9.48
CA GLY A 44 8.88 -0.58 8.64
C GLY A 44 9.40 -1.61 7.63
N CYS A 45 9.31 -2.90 7.97
CA CYS A 45 9.69 -4.00 7.09
C CYS A 45 8.74 -5.20 7.25
N PHE A 46 8.95 -6.22 6.42
CA PHE A 46 8.14 -7.45 6.49
C PHE A 46 8.57 -8.38 7.63
N LYS A 47 9.81 -8.25 8.11
CA LYS A 47 10.34 -9.00 9.24
C LYS A 47 9.76 -8.48 10.56
N THR A 48 9.63 -9.37 11.53
CA THR A 48 9.30 -9.03 12.90
C THR A 48 10.53 -9.18 13.78
N LEU A 49 10.63 -8.36 14.82
CA LEU A 49 11.65 -8.52 15.86
C LEU A 49 11.11 -9.50 16.91
N GLN A 50 11.87 -10.54 17.23
CA GLN A 50 11.56 -11.40 18.37
C GLN A 50 11.99 -10.70 19.67
N VAL A 51 11.00 -10.42 20.52
CA VAL A 51 11.20 -9.93 21.88
C VAL A 51 11.09 -11.11 22.83
N VAL A 52 12.06 -11.26 23.70
CA VAL A 52 12.10 -12.27 24.76
C VAL A 52 11.76 -11.60 26.08
N LEU A 53 10.79 -12.17 26.79
CA LEU A 53 10.28 -11.72 28.08
C LEU A 53 10.66 -12.74 29.14
N GLU A 54 11.22 -12.31 30.27
CA GLU A 54 11.53 -13.17 31.39
C GLU A 54 10.65 -12.81 32.59
N ALA A 55 9.85 -13.77 33.10
CA ALA A 55 8.91 -13.53 34.20
C ALA A 55 9.60 -13.01 35.48
N GLY A 56 10.85 -13.43 35.74
CA GLY A 56 11.62 -12.96 36.91
C GLY A 56 12.16 -11.54 36.78
N LYS A 57 12.11 -10.91 35.60
CA LYS A 57 12.65 -9.57 35.36
C LYS A 57 11.58 -8.51 35.14
N LEU A 58 10.44 -8.88 34.51
CA LEU A 58 9.38 -7.96 34.16
C LEU A 58 8.28 -7.97 35.21
N ALA A 59 8.06 -6.84 35.89
CA ALA A 59 7.02 -6.70 36.90
C ALA A 59 5.58 -6.90 36.34
N ASN A 60 5.38 -6.60 35.07
CA ASN A 60 4.10 -6.74 34.36
C ASN A 60 4.11 -7.91 33.35
N TYR A 61 4.91 -8.95 33.59
CA TYR A 61 5.02 -10.11 32.69
C TYR A 61 3.66 -10.71 32.32
N ASP A 62 2.83 -11.02 33.34
CA ASP A 62 1.51 -11.63 33.13
C ASP A 62 0.57 -10.75 32.30
N GLU A 63 0.58 -9.46 32.52
CA GLU A 63 -0.20 -8.50 31.71
C GLU A 63 0.25 -8.50 30.26
N VAL A 64 1.56 -8.46 30.02
CA VAL A 64 2.14 -8.40 28.67
C VAL A 64 1.90 -9.68 27.88
N VAL A 65 2.05 -10.86 28.47
CA VAL A 65 1.85 -12.14 27.75
C VAL A 65 0.37 -12.45 27.48
N HIS A 66 -0.54 -11.82 28.20
CA HIS A 66 -1.99 -11.95 28.00
C HIS A 66 -2.62 -10.81 27.20
N THR A 67 -1.83 -9.79 26.83
CA THR A 67 -2.36 -8.71 25.96
C THR A 67 -2.81 -9.24 24.60
N GLY A 68 -3.76 -8.58 23.96
CA GLY A 68 -4.31 -8.99 22.68
C GLY A 68 -3.32 -8.86 21.51
N LEU A 69 -3.53 -9.64 20.46
CA LEU A 69 -2.78 -9.48 19.21
C LEU A 69 -3.02 -8.08 18.62
N TYR A 70 -1.97 -7.47 18.11
CA TYR A 70 -1.94 -6.09 17.60
C TYR A 70 -2.01 -5.01 18.68
N SER A 71 -1.97 -5.34 19.96
CA SER A 71 -1.68 -4.35 21.00
C SER A 71 -0.38 -3.62 20.68
N SER A 72 -0.35 -2.33 20.90
CA SER A 72 0.83 -1.49 20.67
C SER A 72 1.72 -1.46 21.92
N LEU A 73 2.98 -1.77 21.71
CA LEU A 73 3.96 -1.94 22.79
C LEU A 73 5.16 -1.02 22.56
N ARG A 74 5.72 -0.53 23.67
CA ARG A 74 7.07 0.05 23.75
C ARG A 74 7.93 -0.89 24.53
N VAL A 75 9.01 -1.34 23.92
CA VAL A 75 9.97 -2.28 24.52
C VAL A 75 11.32 -1.61 24.60
N VAL A 76 11.90 -1.58 25.80
CA VAL A 76 13.31 -1.25 26.03
C VAL A 76 14.02 -2.55 26.39
N GLY A 77 15.14 -2.83 25.75
CA GLY A 77 15.85 -4.09 25.99
C GLY A 77 17.21 -4.14 25.32
N ARG A 78 17.87 -5.28 25.46
CA ARG A 78 19.21 -5.54 24.96
C ARG A 78 19.16 -6.48 23.77
N ILE A 79 19.90 -6.14 22.73
CA ILE A 79 20.12 -7.03 21.59
C ILE A 79 20.97 -8.22 22.07
N VAL A 80 20.52 -9.42 21.73
CA VAL A 80 21.26 -10.67 21.92
C VAL A 80 21.44 -11.31 20.55
N LEU A 81 22.70 -11.50 20.15
CA LEU A 81 23.03 -12.14 18.89
C LEU A 81 22.73 -13.64 18.92
N THR A 82 22.01 -14.12 17.91
CA THR A 82 21.57 -15.52 17.80
C THR A 82 21.99 -16.14 16.46
N PRO A 83 23.32 -16.27 16.17
CA PRO A 83 23.81 -16.67 14.85
C PRO A 83 23.38 -18.09 14.43
N GLN A 84 23.00 -18.94 15.38
CA GLN A 84 22.54 -20.31 15.13
C GLN A 84 21.00 -20.41 15.01
N ALA A 85 20.26 -19.31 15.28
CA ALA A 85 18.81 -19.29 15.19
C ALA A 85 18.32 -18.85 13.79
N LYS A 86 17.02 -18.92 13.59
CA LYS A 86 16.39 -18.47 12.33
C LYS A 86 16.53 -16.96 12.09
N GLN A 87 16.54 -16.16 13.14
CA GLN A 87 16.82 -14.73 13.13
C GLN A 87 18.24 -14.44 13.65
N PRO A 88 18.90 -13.37 13.15
CA PRO A 88 20.29 -13.08 13.53
C PRO A 88 20.45 -12.55 14.95
N PHE A 89 19.39 -12.02 15.55
CA PHE A 89 19.34 -11.45 16.90
C PHE A 89 17.92 -11.47 17.45
N GLU A 90 17.84 -11.30 18.77
CA GLU A 90 16.61 -11.13 19.55
C GLU A 90 16.74 -9.89 20.44
N LEU A 91 15.63 -9.39 20.96
CA LEU A 91 15.59 -8.30 21.94
C LEU A 91 15.17 -8.86 23.31
N ASN A 92 16.09 -8.99 24.25
CA ASN A 92 15.75 -9.33 25.62
C ASN A 92 15.22 -8.08 26.32
N ALA A 93 13.93 -8.12 26.70
CA ALA A 93 13.25 -6.98 27.28
C ALA A 93 13.72 -6.69 28.71
N ASP A 94 14.14 -5.45 28.94
CA ASP A 94 14.36 -4.88 30.28
C ASP A 94 13.05 -4.25 30.81
N SER A 95 12.23 -3.67 29.94
CA SER A 95 10.88 -3.18 30.26
C SER A 95 9.96 -3.23 29.07
N VAL A 96 8.65 -3.42 29.31
CA VAL A 96 7.59 -3.38 28.31
C VAL A 96 6.47 -2.51 28.85
N GLU A 97 6.05 -1.54 28.03
CA GLU A 97 4.91 -0.67 28.27
C GLU A 97 3.81 -0.96 27.22
N ILE A 98 2.60 -1.21 27.66
CA ILE A 98 1.44 -1.36 26.80
C ILE A 98 0.92 0.05 26.51
N LEU A 99 1.15 0.54 25.29
CA LEU A 99 0.71 1.87 24.83
C LEU A 99 -0.78 1.88 24.44
N GLY A 100 -1.31 0.74 24.05
CA GLY A 100 -2.73 0.55 23.73
C GLY A 100 -3.02 -0.93 23.58
N ASP A 101 -4.01 -1.38 24.31
CA ASP A 101 -4.48 -2.76 24.26
C ASP A 101 -5.38 -2.99 23.04
N CYS A 102 -5.50 -4.26 22.63
CA CYS A 102 -6.33 -4.71 21.53
C CYS A 102 -7.07 -5.98 21.96
N PRO A 103 -8.24 -5.85 22.63
CA PRO A 103 -8.99 -6.98 23.15
C PRO A 103 -9.31 -8.03 22.09
N ALA A 104 -9.05 -9.30 22.39
CA ALA A 104 -9.13 -10.38 21.40
C ALA A 104 -10.57 -10.66 20.92
N ASP A 105 -11.57 -10.36 21.71
CA ASP A 105 -13.00 -10.51 21.41
C ASP A 105 -13.52 -9.41 20.48
N GLU A 106 -12.91 -8.23 20.48
CA GLU A 106 -13.26 -7.11 19.62
C GLU A 106 -12.49 -7.09 18.28
N TYR A 107 -11.32 -7.74 18.22
CA TYR A 107 -10.44 -7.66 17.08
C TYR A 107 -10.62 -8.84 16.09
N PRO A 108 -11.10 -8.60 14.85
CA PRO A 108 -11.49 -9.68 13.93
C PRO A 108 -10.33 -10.45 13.30
N LEU A 109 -9.11 -9.85 13.23
CA LEU A 109 -7.94 -10.49 12.61
C LEU A 109 -7.23 -11.43 13.62
N GLN A 110 -7.84 -12.58 13.90
CA GLN A 110 -7.28 -13.61 14.76
C GLN A 110 -6.30 -14.54 14.02
N LYS A 111 -5.60 -15.44 14.76
CA LYS A 111 -4.59 -16.40 14.22
C LYS A 111 -5.16 -17.45 13.25
N LYS A 112 -6.41 -17.35 12.81
CA LYS A 112 -7.00 -18.29 11.85
C LYS A 112 -6.76 -17.85 10.41
N LYS A 113 -6.73 -18.83 9.49
CA LYS A 113 -6.66 -18.56 8.06
C LYS A 113 -7.95 -17.88 7.58
N MET A 114 -7.81 -16.76 6.89
CA MET A 114 -8.92 -15.99 6.34
C MET A 114 -8.83 -15.97 4.81
N SER A 115 -9.97 -16.07 4.12
CA SER A 115 -10.03 -15.95 2.67
C SER A 115 -9.78 -14.50 2.22
N MET A 116 -9.35 -14.33 0.97
CA MET A 116 -9.14 -13.00 0.37
C MET A 116 -10.45 -12.23 0.27
N GLU A 117 -11.56 -12.93 -0.02
CA GLU A 117 -12.91 -12.36 -0.09
C GLU A 117 -13.32 -11.79 1.27
N TYR A 118 -13.16 -12.58 2.32
CA TYR A 118 -13.45 -12.13 3.68
C TYR A 118 -12.58 -10.92 4.09
N LEU A 119 -11.29 -10.93 3.78
CA LEU A 119 -10.40 -9.80 4.07
C LEU A 119 -10.78 -8.54 3.30
N ARG A 120 -11.39 -8.64 2.12
CA ARG A 120 -11.89 -7.49 1.36
C ARG A 120 -13.11 -6.84 2.01
N THR A 121 -13.87 -7.53 2.83
CA THR A 121 -14.96 -6.92 3.62
C THR A 121 -14.45 -6.03 4.76
N MET A 122 -13.15 -6.09 5.07
CA MET A 122 -12.49 -5.29 6.11
C MET A 122 -11.38 -4.40 5.52
N PRO A 123 -11.73 -3.39 4.71
CA PRO A 123 -10.76 -2.59 3.96
C PRO A 123 -9.74 -1.87 4.86
N THR A 124 -10.14 -1.44 6.05
CA THR A 124 -9.30 -0.74 7.03
C THR A 124 -8.31 -1.66 7.75
N LEU A 125 -8.63 -2.94 7.90
CA LEU A 125 -7.82 -3.90 8.66
C LEU A 125 -6.96 -4.81 7.76
N ARG A 126 -7.43 -5.14 6.54
CA ARG A 126 -6.71 -6.05 5.64
C ARG A 126 -5.24 -5.68 5.38
N PRO A 127 -4.79 -4.39 5.39
CA PRO A 127 -3.38 -4.06 5.21
C PRO A 127 -2.47 -4.63 6.30
N ARG A 128 -3.03 -4.98 7.47
CA ARG A 128 -2.29 -5.58 8.58
C ARG A 128 -1.97 -7.07 8.35
N THR A 129 -2.66 -7.73 7.42
CA THR A 129 -2.39 -9.13 7.05
C THR A 129 -1.16 -9.23 6.15
N ASN A 130 -0.43 -10.35 6.23
CA ASN A 130 0.80 -10.53 5.46
C ASN A 130 0.58 -10.39 3.95
N THR A 131 -0.50 -10.98 3.43
CA THR A 131 -0.80 -10.97 1.99
C THR A 131 -1.08 -9.55 1.47
N PHE A 132 -1.97 -8.79 2.13
CA PHE A 132 -2.27 -7.43 1.70
C PHE A 132 -1.13 -6.46 2.00
N ASN A 133 -0.41 -6.64 3.11
CA ASN A 133 0.79 -5.86 3.40
C ASN A 133 1.84 -6.02 2.29
N ALA A 134 2.11 -7.26 1.87
CA ALA A 134 3.03 -7.53 0.76
C ALA A 134 2.52 -6.91 -0.55
N ALA A 135 1.23 -7.07 -0.89
CA ALA A 135 0.64 -6.50 -2.10
C ALA A 135 0.74 -4.96 -2.15
N PHE A 136 0.42 -4.28 -1.05
CA PHE A 136 0.51 -2.82 -0.99
C PHE A 136 1.96 -2.32 -1.04
N ARG A 137 2.92 -3.04 -0.44
CA ARG A 137 4.36 -2.70 -0.55
C ARG A 137 4.87 -2.87 -1.97
N VAL A 138 4.51 -3.97 -2.64
CA VAL A 138 4.85 -4.19 -4.05
C VAL A 138 4.24 -3.11 -4.93
N ARG A 139 2.95 -2.79 -4.74
CA ARG A 139 2.28 -1.70 -5.48
C ARG A 139 3.00 -0.35 -5.31
N SER A 140 3.37 0.00 -4.08
CA SER A 140 4.09 1.25 -3.79
C SER A 140 5.43 1.33 -4.52
N VAL A 141 6.21 0.25 -4.51
CA VAL A 141 7.51 0.20 -5.19
C VAL A 141 7.36 0.17 -6.70
N ALA A 142 6.36 -0.53 -7.23
CA ALA A 142 6.06 -0.55 -8.65
C ALA A 142 5.66 0.84 -9.17
N ALA A 143 4.83 1.59 -8.43
CA ALA A 143 4.47 2.96 -8.78
C ALA A 143 5.69 3.88 -8.85
N TYR A 144 6.60 3.79 -7.86
CA TYR A 144 7.85 4.54 -7.88
C TYR A 144 8.74 4.13 -9.06
N ALA A 145 8.84 2.84 -9.37
CA ALA A 145 9.62 2.32 -10.49
C ALA A 145 9.11 2.84 -11.84
N ILE A 146 7.79 2.97 -12.01
CA ILE A 146 7.17 3.55 -13.22
C ILE A 146 7.60 5.01 -13.37
N HIS A 147 7.43 5.83 -12.35
CA HIS A 147 7.88 7.22 -12.38
C HIS A 147 9.38 7.32 -12.66
N LYS A 148 10.19 6.51 -11.96
CA LYS A 148 11.65 6.51 -12.13
C LYS A 148 12.07 6.16 -13.56
N PHE A 149 11.45 5.12 -14.15
CA PHE A 149 11.73 4.72 -15.53
C PHE A 149 11.48 5.87 -16.50
N PHE A 150 10.28 6.47 -16.46
CA PHE A 150 9.93 7.53 -17.40
C PHE A 150 10.80 8.78 -17.22
N GLN A 151 11.04 9.21 -15.99
CA GLN A 151 11.89 10.37 -15.71
C GLN A 151 13.32 10.16 -16.19
N GLU A 152 13.93 8.99 -15.98
CA GLU A 152 15.28 8.65 -16.42
C GLU A 152 15.39 8.51 -17.96
N ASN A 153 14.28 8.28 -18.66
CA ASN A 153 14.22 8.21 -20.12
C ASN A 153 13.73 9.50 -20.78
N GLY A 154 13.73 10.61 -20.03
CA GLY A 154 13.48 11.95 -20.55
C GLY A 154 12.01 12.27 -20.81
N PHE A 155 11.09 11.55 -20.16
CA PHE A 155 9.66 11.87 -20.20
C PHE A 155 9.29 12.90 -19.12
N VAL A 156 8.39 13.81 -19.47
CA VAL A 156 7.77 14.74 -18.52
C VAL A 156 6.50 14.13 -17.98
N TYR A 157 6.32 14.15 -16.66
CA TYR A 157 5.07 13.71 -16.03
C TYR A 157 3.96 14.73 -16.27
N ALA A 158 2.91 14.32 -16.99
CA ALA A 158 1.73 15.10 -17.23
C ALA A 158 0.66 14.80 -16.17
N HIS A 159 0.50 15.73 -15.23
CA HIS A 159 -0.56 15.63 -14.22
C HIS A 159 -1.89 16.12 -14.86
N SER A 160 -2.64 15.21 -15.50
CA SER A 160 -3.93 15.52 -16.10
C SER A 160 -5.02 15.71 -15.05
N PRO A 161 -5.98 16.63 -15.25
CA PRO A 161 -7.12 16.80 -14.37
C PRO A 161 -8.00 15.54 -14.29
N LEU A 162 -8.52 15.23 -13.10
CA LEU A 162 -9.48 14.14 -12.90
C LEU A 162 -10.92 14.58 -13.22
N LEU A 163 -11.20 15.88 -13.09
CA LEU A 163 -12.49 16.47 -13.43
C LEU A 163 -12.41 17.05 -14.83
N THR A 164 -13.24 16.55 -15.74
CA THR A 164 -13.21 16.95 -17.15
C THR A 164 -14.61 17.09 -17.72
N ALA A 165 -14.76 18.01 -18.67
CA ALA A 165 -15.97 18.11 -19.51
C ALA A 165 -15.81 17.33 -20.83
N SER A 166 -14.61 16.80 -21.10
CA SER A 166 -14.29 16.08 -22.34
C SER A 166 -14.43 14.58 -22.14
N ASP A 167 -15.02 13.91 -23.13
CA ASP A 167 -14.99 12.47 -23.27
C ASP A 167 -13.77 12.08 -24.12
N CYS A 168 -12.97 11.16 -23.66
CA CYS A 168 -11.81 10.68 -24.40
C CYS A 168 -12.23 9.60 -25.39
N GLU A 169 -12.44 9.98 -26.66
CA GLU A 169 -12.74 9.10 -27.80
C GLU A 169 -13.98 8.19 -27.62
N GLY A 170 -14.93 8.58 -26.77
CA GLY A 170 -16.06 7.71 -26.42
C GLY A 170 -15.65 6.47 -25.63
N ALA A 171 -14.51 6.53 -24.95
CA ALA A 171 -13.84 5.36 -24.35
C ALA A 171 -14.54 4.79 -23.11
N GLY A 172 -15.78 5.11 -22.84
CA GLY A 172 -16.54 4.47 -21.79
C GLY A 172 -17.64 5.33 -21.18
N GLU A 173 -18.48 4.72 -20.36
CA GLU A 173 -19.47 5.44 -19.56
C GLU A 173 -18.76 6.24 -18.46
N MET A 174 -19.04 7.54 -18.38
CA MET A 174 -18.40 8.45 -17.40
C MET A 174 -19.25 8.61 -16.15
N PHE A 175 -18.60 8.63 -14.98
CA PHE A 175 -19.24 9.08 -13.75
C PHE A 175 -19.48 10.59 -13.80
N ARG A 176 -20.72 11.02 -13.59
CA ARG A 176 -21.07 12.44 -13.44
C ARG A 176 -20.64 12.97 -12.09
N VAL A 177 -19.99 14.15 -12.09
CA VAL A 177 -19.69 14.92 -10.88
C VAL A 177 -20.58 16.14 -10.82
N THR A 178 -21.28 16.34 -9.72
CA THR A 178 -22.22 17.45 -9.52
C THR A 178 -22.31 17.83 -8.06
N THR A 179 -22.59 19.11 -7.80
CA THR A 179 -22.94 19.66 -6.48
C THR A 179 -24.42 19.97 -6.36
N LEU A 180 -25.21 19.68 -7.41
CA LEU A 180 -26.65 19.84 -7.36
C LEU A 180 -27.29 18.87 -6.37
N ASP A 181 -28.34 19.32 -5.70
CA ASP A 181 -29.17 18.47 -4.86
C ASP A 181 -29.93 17.47 -5.75
N LEU A 182 -29.62 16.17 -5.61
CA LEU A 182 -30.25 15.12 -6.40
C LEU A 182 -31.74 14.90 -6.09
N ASP A 183 -32.20 15.30 -4.89
CA ASP A 183 -33.61 15.22 -4.51
C ASP A 183 -34.43 16.40 -5.10
N ASN A 184 -33.74 17.50 -5.48
CA ASN A 184 -34.37 18.68 -6.04
C ASN A 184 -33.53 19.30 -7.17
N VAL A 185 -33.32 18.52 -8.24
CA VAL A 185 -32.50 18.91 -9.39
C VAL A 185 -33.15 20.07 -10.16
N PRO A 186 -32.48 21.23 -10.32
CA PRO A 186 -32.97 22.33 -11.15
C PRO A 186 -33.06 21.91 -12.63
N LYS A 187 -34.13 22.32 -13.28
CA LYS A 187 -34.41 21.97 -14.70
C LYS A 187 -34.65 23.19 -15.55
N ASN A 188 -34.26 23.08 -16.82
CA ASN A 188 -34.61 23.98 -17.90
C ASN A 188 -36.07 23.79 -18.29
N GLU A 189 -36.59 24.70 -19.14
CA GLU A 189 -37.95 24.64 -19.66
C GLU A 189 -38.23 23.34 -20.47
N ASP A 190 -37.21 22.78 -21.09
CA ASP A 190 -37.27 21.52 -21.86
C ASP A 190 -37.17 20.25 -20.97
N GLY A 191 -37.08 20.42 -19.67
CA GLY A 191 -36.97 19.32 -18.68
C GLY A 191 -35.56 18.74 -18.50
N THR A 192 -34.56 19.24 -19.22
CA THR A 192 -33.15 18.87 -18.99
C THR A 192 -32.61 19.50 -17.73
N VAL A 193 -31.50 18.96 -17.20
CA VAL A 193 -30.82 19.49 -15.99
C VAL A 193 -30.24 20.87 -16.31
N ASP A 194 -30.55 21.86 -15.47
CA ASP A 194 -29.94 23.20 -15.56
C ASP A 194 -28.57 23.20 -14.88
N TYR A 195 -27.53 22.84 -15.63
CA TYR A 195 -26.15 22.85 -15.15
C TYR A 195 -25.56 24.25 -14.89
N THR A 196 -26.26 25.34 -15.28
CA THR A 196 -25.81 26.69 -14.92
C THR A 196 -25.87 26.95 -13.40
N LYS A 197 -26.59 26.08 -12.67
CA LYS A 197 -26.68 26.09 -11.21
C LYS A 197 -25.65 25.19 -10.54
N ASP A 198 -24.90 24.40 -11.32
CA ASP A 198 -23.85 23.51 -10.79
C ASP A 198 -22.53 24.28 -10.64
N PHE A 199 -21.57 23.70 -9.89
CA PHE A 199 -20.29 24.33 -9.55
C PHE A 199 -19.50 24.84 -10.78
N PHE A 200 -19.44 24.06 -11.86
CA PHE A 200 -18.72 24.40 -13.08
C PHE A 200 -19.60 25.07 -14.16
N GLU A 201 -20.84 25.34 -13.87
CA GLU A 201 -21.85 25.88 -14.82
C GLU A 201 -22.03 25.05 -16.09
N LYS A 202 -21.54 23.81 -16.11
CA LYS A 202 -21.59 22.84 -17.21
C LYS A 202 -21.46 21.41 -16.70
N PRO A 203 -21.87 20.41 -17.52
CA PRO A 203 -21.65 19.01 -17.18
C PRO A 203 -20.17 18.69 -17.03
N VAL A 204 -19.80 18.07 -15.89
CA VAL A 204 -18.43 17.59 -15.59
C VAL A 204 -18.47 16.15 -15.13
N ASN A 205 -17.43 15.41 -15.48
CA ASN A 205 -17.32 13.99 -15.21
C ASN A 205 -15.96 13.66 -14.59
N LEU A 206 -15.84 12.45 -14.04
CA LEU A 206 -14.53 11.86 -13.76
C LEU A 206 -13.90 11.38 -15.07
N THR A 207 -12.60 11.61 -15.23
CA THR A 207 -11.88 11.24 -16.45
C THR A 207 -11.81 9.72 -16.65
N VAL A 208 -11.89 9.29 -17.90
CA VAL A 208 -11.68 7.89 -18.32
C VAL A 208 -10.27 7.63 -18.82
N SER A 209 -9.47 8.70 -19.09
CA SER A 209 -8.08 8.66 -19.58
C SER A 209 -7.45 10.04 -19.43
N GLY A 210 -6.14 10.08 -19.27
CA GLY A 210 -5.35 11.33 -19.34
C GLY A 210 -4.79 11.62 -20.74
N GLN A 211 -5.18 10.85 -21.76
CA GLN A 211 -4.59 10.88 -23.08
C GLN A 211 -4.72 12.26 -23.76
N LEU A 212 -5.89 12.88 -23.76
CA LEU A 212 -6.11 14.15 -24.47
C LEU A 212 -5.20 15.28 -23.97
N GLU A 213 -5.03 15.39 -22.66
CA GLU A 213 -4.12 16.36 -22.06
C GLU A 213 -2.65 15.98 -22.30
N ALA A 214 -2.32 14.66 -22.27
CA ALA A 214 -0.99 14.17 -22.55
C ALA A 214 -0.58 14.43 -24.01
N GLU A 215 -1.43 14.22 -24.99
CA GLU A 215 -1.17 14.55 -26.40
C GLU A 215 -0.89 16.05 -26.60
N ALA A 216 -1.71 16.91 -25.97
CA ALA A 216 -1.49 18.35 -26.04
C ALA A 216 -0.13 18.74 -25.43
N MET A 217 0.27 18.11 -24.33
CA MET A 217 1.58 18.33 -23.69
C MET A 217 2.74 17.71 -24.49
N ALA A 218 2.52 16.58 -25.18
CA ALA A 218 3.53 15.96 -26.02
C ALA A 218 3.97 16.87 -27.19
N MET A 219 3.08 17.71 -27.69
CA MET A 219 3.40 18.72 -28.71
C MET A 219 4.35 19.81 -28.21
N ALA A 220 4.44 20.00 -26.89
CA ALA A 220 5.34 20.96 -26.28
C ALA A 220 6.62 20.31 -25.76
N PHE A 221 6.55 19.10 -25.18
CA PHE A 221 7.64 18.43 -24.46
C PHE A 221 8.24 17.23 -25.22
N GLY A 222 7.60 16.79 -26.30
CA GLY A 222 8.04 15.66 -27.12
C GLY A 222 7.72 14.29 -26.53
N LYS A 223 8.03 14.08 -25.25
CA LYS A 223 7.76 12.83 -24.51
C LYS A 223 7.11 13.14 -23.17
N VAL A 224 5.91 12.65 -22.96
CA VAL A 224 5.20 12.81 -21.70
C VAL A 224 4.57 11.48 -21.28
N TYR A 225 4.15 11.39 -20.02
CA TYR A 225 3.35 10.27 -19.55
C TYR A 225 2.38 10.73 -18.49
N THR A 226 1.18 10.14 -18.49
CA THR A 226 0.28 10.16 -17.33
C THR A 226 0.48 8.89 -16.51
N PHE A 227 0.26 8.97 -15.23
CA PHE A 227 0.16 7.83 -14.34
C PHE A 227 -0.73 8.21 -13.16
N GLY A 228 -1.98 7.86 -13.24
CA GLY A 228 -2.99 8.28 -12.27
C GLY A 228 -4.30 7.51 -12.37
N PRO A 229 -5.23 7.81 -11.45
CA PRO A 229 -6.54 7.17 -11.44
C PRO A 229 -7.39 7.60 -12.63
N THR A 230 -8.10 6.62 -13.20
CA THR A 230 -9.12 6.79 -14.20
C THR A 230 -10.39 6.06 -13.77
N PHE A 231 -11.53 6.47 -14.30
CA PHE A 231 -12.84 6.03 -13.82
C PHE A 231 -13.72 5.64 -15.00
N ARG A 232 -14.31 4.44 -14.95
CA ARG A 232 -15.25 3.98 -15.97
C ARG A 232 -16.47 3.39 -15.31
N ALA A 233 -17.65 3.84 -15.74
CA ALA A 233 -18.94 3.51 -15.13
C ALA A 233 -19.62 2.29 -15.77
N GLU A 234 -18.95 1.61 -16.71
CA GLU A 234 -19.53 0.45 -17.40
C GLU A 234 -19.93 -0.64 -16.40
N LYS A 235 -21.14 -1.12 -16.54
CA LYS A 235 -21.70 -2.20 -15.72
C LYS A 235 -21.13 -3.56 -16.13
N SER A 236 -19.87 -3.83 -15.81
CA SER A 236 -19.23 -5.11 -16.06
C SER A 236 -18.97 -5.85 -14.74
N PHE A 237 -19.52 -7.06 -14.63
CA PHE A 237 -19.42 -7.90 -13.43
C PHE A 237 -18.31 -8.95 -13.52
N THR A 238 -17.19 -8.64 -14.16
CA THR A 238 -16.06 -9.57 -14.22
C THR A 238 -15.07 -9.28 -13.07
N THR A 239 -14.29 -10.27 -12.70
CA THR A 239 -13.27 -10.16 -11.65
C THR A 239 -12.11 -9.24 -12.02
N ARG A 240 -12.05 -8.77 -13.26
CA ARG A 240 -10.97 -7.92 -13.80
C ARG A 240 -11.39 -6.48 -14.08
N HIS A 241 -12.69 -6.17 -13.99
CA HIS A 241 -13.18 -4.80 -14.14
C HIS A 241 -13.22 -4.11 -12.77
N ALA A 242 -12.68 -2.91 -12.74
CA ALA A 242 -12.76 -2.00 -11.61
C ALA A 242 -13.28 -0.65 -12.11
N ALA A 243 -14.15 -0.01 -11.35
CA ALA A 243 -14.66 1.31 -11.67
C ALA A 243 -13.61 2.43 -11.54
N GLU A 244 -12.56 2.16 -10.74
CA GLU A 244 -11.39 3.01 -10.57
C GLU A 244 -10.12 2.15 -10.73
N PHE A 245 -9.21 2.60 -11.58
CA PHE A 245 -7.92 1.95 -11.80
C PHE A 245 -6.88 2.99 -12.26
N TRP A 246 -5.59 2.66 -12.15
CA TRP A 246 -4.53 3.54 -12.59
C TRP A 246 -4.03 3.13 -13.96
N MET A 247 -3.96 4.10 -14.89
CA MET A 247 -3.41 3.91 -16.22
C MET A 247 -2.00 4.48 -16.32
N ILE A 248 -1.18 3.85 -17.17
CA ILE A 248 0.14 4.32 -17.58
C ILE A 248 0.03 4.64 -19.04
N GLU A 249 0.10 5.91 -19.39
CA GLU A 249 -0.19 6.39 -20.74
C GLU A 249 0.94 7.29 -21.22
N PRO A 250 2.02 6.72 -21.79
CA PRO A 250 3.09 7.50 -22.41
C PRO A 250 2.67 7.99 -23.79
N GLU A 251 2.93 9.27 -24.08
CA GLU A 251 2.73 9.90 -25.38
C GLU A 251 4.07 10.41 -25.92
N MET A 252 4.40 10.04 -27.14
CA MET A 252 5.70 10.34 -27.75
C MET A 252 5.51 10.92 -29.15
N ALA A 253 5.87 12.20 -29.32
CA ALA A 253 5.95 12.81 -30.63
C ALA A 253 7.06 12.14 -31.48
N PHE A 254 6.83 12.07 -32.79
CA PHE A 254 7.78 11.49 -33.77
C PHE A 254 8.16 10.03 -33.50
N CYS A 255 7.27 9.25 -32.87
CA CYS A 255 7.45 7.85 -32.55
C CYS A 255 6.48 6.97 -33.34
N ASP A 256 6.99 5.92 -33.96
CA ASP A 256 6.16 4.91 -34.62
C ASP A 256 5.76 3.78 -33.65
N LEU A 257 4.99 2.82 -34.16
CA LEU A 257 4.54 1.65 -33.38
C LEU A 257 5.71 0.83 -32.82
N ASN A 258 6.81 0.68 -33.56
CA ASN A 258 7.95 -0.10 -33.12
C ASN A 258 8.66 0.58 -31.93
N GLY A 259 8.91 1.88 -32.02
CA GLY A 259 9.49 2.66 -30.93
C GLY A 259 8.60 2.67 -29.68
N TYR A 260 7.27 2.66 -29.86
CA TYR A 260 6.34 2.55 -28.75
C TYR A 260 6.41 1.16 -28.09
N MET A 261 6.43 0.07 -28.88
CA MET A 261 6.58 -1.31 -28.36
C MET A 261 7.89 -1.49 -27.61
N ASP A 262 9.01 -0.96 -28.12
CA ASP A 262 10.32 -1.00 -27.45
C ASP A 262 10.27 -0.30 -26.07
N THR A 263 9.63 0.85 -26.01
CA THR A 263 9.43 1.60 -24.76
C THR A 263 8.57 0.83 -23.75
N ALA A 264 7.48 0.23 -24.20
CA ALA A 264 6.59 -0.57 -23.36
C ALA A 264 7.28 -1.82 -22.80
N GLU A 265 8.06 -2.51 -23.65
CA GLU A 265 8.87 -3.65 -23.25
C GLU A 265 9.95 -3.26 -22.23
N ALA A 266 10.68 -2.20 -22.49
CA ALA A 266 11.73 -1.69 -21.61
C ALA A 266 11.15 -1.30 -20.23
N MET A 267 10.04 -0.57 -20.20
CA MET A 267 9.33 -0.18 -18.99
C MET A 267 8.89 -1.41 -18.20
N THR A 268 8.25 -2.37 -18.85
CA THR A 268 7.77 -3.59 -18.19
C THR A 268 8.93 -4.39 -17.55
N LYS A 269 10.01 -4.60 -18.29
CA LYS A 269 11.23 -5.28 -17.80
C LYS A 269 11.87 -4.52 -16.63
N TYR A 270 11.93 -3.19 -16.72
CA TYR A 270 12.50 -2.34 -15.68
C TYR A 270 11.70 -2.44 -14.39
N VAL A 271 10.38 -2.29 -14.44
CA VAL A 271 9.49 -2.35 -13.26
C VAL A 271 9.58 -3.72 -12.59
N ILE A 272 9.53 -4.81 -13.36
CA ILE A 272 9.67 -6.18 -12.81
C ILE A 272 11.01 -6.32 -12.09
N ARG A 273 12.12 -5.94 -12.72
CA ARG A 273 13.46 -6.03 -12.12
C ARG A 273 13.54 -5.19 -10.85
N TYR A 274 13.09 -3.94 -10.92
CA TYR A 274 13.10 -3.03 -9.78
C TYR A 274 12.34 -3.57 -8.57
N VAL A 275 11.16 -4.16 -8.79
CA VAL A 275 10.37 -4.81 -7.73
C VAL A 275 11.12 -6.03 -7.16
N LEU A 276 11.71 -6.88 -8.02
CA LEU A 276 12.47 -8.06 -7.58
C LEU A 276 13.66 -7.67 -6.71
N ASP A 277 14.38 -6.62 -7.07
CA ASP A 277 15.57 -6.16 -6.36
C ASP A 277 15.23 -5.49 -5.01
N ASN A 278 14.12 -4.78 -4.94
CA ASN A 278 13.73 -3.99 -3.77
C ASN A 278 12.72 -4.66 -2.83
N ARG A 279 12.06 -5.76 -3.27
CA ARG A 279 11.01 -6.46 -2.51
C ARG A 279 11.12 -7.99 -2.60
N SER A 280 12.34 -8.51 -2.50
CA SER A 280 12.60 -9.96 -2.60
C SER A 280 11.91 -10.80 -1.52
N GLU A 281 11.65 -10.24 -0.34
CA GLU A 281 11.00 -10.94 0.78
C GLU A 281 9.49 -11.09 0.57
N GLU A 282 8.83 -10.05 0.05
CA GLU A 282 7.40 -10.05 -0.25
C GLU A 282 7.04 -11.06 -1.36
N ARG A 283 7.99 -11.42 -2.22
CA ARG A 283 7.83 -12.45 -3.28
C ARG A 283 7.46 -13.82 -2.72
N ARG A 284 7.90 -14.17 -1.51
CA ARG A 284 7.59 -15.46 -0.86
C ARG A 284 6.11 -15.57 -0.52
N VAL A 285 5.48 -14.48 -0.10
CA VAL A 285 4.03 -14.46 0.20
C VAL A 285 3.19 -14.73 -1.05
N GLY A 286 3.60 -14.21 -2.21
CA GLY A 286 2.93 -14.46 -3.49
C GLY A 286 3.02 -15.92 -3.98
N LYS A 287 4.06 -16.67 -3.60
CA LYS A 287 4.18 -18.10 -3.91
C LYS A 287 3.21 -18.97 -3.11
N GLU A 288 3.00 -18.64 -1.84
CA GLU A 288 2.04 -19.36 -1.00
C GLU A 288 0.59 -19.16 -1.48
N CYS A 289 0.31 -18.06 -2.18
CA CYS A 289 -1.00 -17.77 -2.76
C CYS A 289 -1.25 -18.53 -4.10
N ARG A 290 -0.19 -18.93 -4.84
CA ARG A 290 -0.29 -19.66 -6.13
C ARG A 290 -0.31 -21.18 -6.00
N SER A 291 0.10 -21.72 -4.88
CA SER A 291 0.16 -23.17 -4.62
C SER A 291 -1.15 -23.77 -4.13
N ARG A 292 -2.30 -23.13 -4.46
CA ARG A 292 -3.65 -23.60 -4.07
C ARG A 292 -4.66 -23.35 -5.17
#